data_1b3cffa70428e3cfc885351a1593e97b
#
_entry.id   1b3cffa70428e3cfc885351a1593e97b
#
_cell.length_a   1.000
_cell.length_b   1.000
_cell.length_c   1.000
_cell.angle_alpha   90.00
_cell.angle_beta   90.00
_cell.angle_gamma   90.00
#
_symmetry.space_group_name_H-M   'P 1'
#
loop_
_entity.id
_entity.type
_entity.pdbx_description
1 polymer ?
#
loop_
_entity_poly.entity_id
_entity_poly.type
_entity_poly.pdbx_seq_one_letter_code
_entity_poly.pdbx_strand_id
1 'polypeptide(L)'
;MTPPRIDFAQLTAFDVHVHLEHQGALTETEKAAVQHFKSGSAPRDWPSQAEYYRSRRIGCVVFTVEETLTGRPHATNDQVAQFAAEHRDIAIAFCSINPHRGRAGVEDAKRLVASGAVRGLKLHPPVQEFFPNDRVAYPLYEVFAEAKLPVPMPLWPVWKSTGSFASAKTSYSG
;
A
#
# COMPACT_ATOMS: atom_id res chain seq x y z
N MET A 1 7.49 -17.22 -7.09
CA MET A 1 8.06 -16.92 -5.74
C MET A 1 7.50 -17.87 -4.69
N THR A 2 8.27 -18.15 -3.64
CA THR A 2 7.83 -19.03 -2.55
C THR A 2 6.77 -18.34 -1.69
N PRO A 3 5.66 -18.99 -1.31
CA PRO A 3 4.60 -18.37 -0.52
C PRO A 3 5.07 -17.94 0.88
N PRO A 4 4.34 -17.02 1.55
CA PRO A 4 4.59 -16.69 2.96
C PRO A 4 4.56 -17.94 3.82
N ARG A 5 5.36 -17.96 4.89
CA ARG A 5 5.40 -19.04 5.89
C ARG A 5 5.06 -18.52 7.27
N ILE A 6 4.04 -17.69 7.35
CA ILE A 6 3.63 -17.10 8.62
C ILE A 6 2.90 -18.16 9.44
N ASP A 7 3.41 -18.42 10.63
CA ASP A 7 2.71 -19.22 11.64
C ASP A 7 1.83 -18.29 12.48
N PHE A 8 0.57 -18.19 12.10
CA PHE A 8 -0.39 -17.30 12.77
C PHE A 8 -0.61 -17.67 14.24
N ALA A 9 -0.36 -18.92 14.64
CA ALA A 9 -0.48 -19.33 16.04
C ALA A 9 0.61 -18.74 16.95
N GLN A 10 1.72 -18.33 16.38
CA GLN A 10 2.84 -17.70 17.09
C GLN A 10 2.74 -16.18 17.15
N LEU A 11 1.80 -15.57 16.41
CA LEU A 11 1.64 -14.13 16.39
C LEU A 11 0.79 -13.62 17.54
N THR A 12 1.14 -12.44 18.07
CA THR A 12 0.33 -11.69 19.03
C THR A 12 -0.66 -10.76 18.33
N ALA A 13 -0.34 -10.32 17.11
CA ALA A 13 -1.17 -9.44 16.28
C ALA A 13 -0.79 -9.55 14.81
N PHE A 14 -1.65 -9.02 13.95
CA PHE A 14 -1.38 -8.87 12.52
C PHE A 14 -1.73 -7.44 12.07
N ASP A 15 -0.72 -6.69 11.62
CA ASP A 15 -0.89 -5.33 11.13
C ASP A 15 -1.15 -5.35 9.63
N VAL A 16 -2.33 -4.93 9.21
CA VAL A 16 -2.72 -4.93 7.79
C VAL A 16 -2.41 -3.63 7.06
N HIS A 17 -1.67 -2.70 7.68
CA HIS A 17 -1.44 -1.37 7.11
C HIS A 17 -0.03 -0.84 7.33
N VAL A 18 0.96 -1.49 6.73
CA VAL A 18 2.37 -1.12 6.89
C VAL A 18 2.96 -0.58 5.60
N HIS A 19 3.36 0.69 5.62
CA HIS A 19 4.05 1.31 4.50
C HIS A 19 5.54 0.95 4.51
N LEU A 20 6.06 0.48 3.37
CA LEU A 20 7.48 0.49 3.08
C LEU A 20 7.83 1.82 2.43
N GLU A 21 8.40 2.71 3.22
CA GLU A 21 8.74 4.04 2.78
C GLU A 21 10.02 4.03 1.93
N HIS A 22 10.17 5.06 1.10
CA HIS A 22 11.42 5.26 0.36
C HIS A 22 12.60 5.43 1.32
N GLN A 23 13.73 4.78 1.03
CA GLN A 23 14.95 4.81 1.85
C GLN A 23 15.77 6.07 1.55
N GLY A 24 15.30 7.21 1.99
CA GLY A 24 15.95 8.50 1.79
C GLY A 24 15.68 9.49 2.92
N ALA A 25 16.24 10.67 2.82
CA ALA A 25 15.95 11.76 3.76
C ALA A 25 14.46 12.14 3.69
N LEU A 26 13.87 12.45 4.86
CA LEU A 26 12.51 12.94 4.95
C LEU A 26 12.36 14.29 4.24
N THR A 27 11.39 14.41 3.37
CA THR A 27 10.91 15.69 2.87
C THR A 27 10.25 16.50 4.01
N GLU A 28 10.09 17.79 3.86
CA GLU A 28 9.44 18.65 4.88
C GLU A 28 7.98 18.20 5.12
N THR A 29 7.28 17.78 4.08
CA THR A 29 5.91 17.25 4.19
C THR A 29 5.87 15.97 5.04
N GLU A 30 6.85 15.08 4.86
CA GLU A 30 6.95 13.84 5.64
C GLU A 30 7.28 14.12 7.11
N LYS A 31 8.17 15.07 7.38
CA LYS A 31 8.48 15.51 8.74
C LYS A 31 7.23 16.06 9.44
N ALA A 32 6.45 16.90 8.74
CA ALA A 32 5.19 17.41 9.25
C ALA A 32 4.17 16.30 9.51
N ALA A 33 4.07 15.30 8.62
CA ALA A 33 3.19 14.14 8.80
C ALA A 33 3.62 13.30 10.02
N VAL A 34 4.90 12.98 10.16
CA VAL A 34 5.45 12.26 11.32
C VAL A 34 5.10 12.97 12.62
N GLN A 35 5.26 14.31 12.65
CA GLN A 35 4.91 15.11 13.82
C GLN A 35 3.40 15.11 14.10
N HIS A 36 2.57 15.27 13.07
CA HIS A 36 1.11 15.30 13.19
C HIS A 36 0.54 13.98 13.71
N PHE A 37 0.99 12.86 13.13
CA PHE A 37 0.52 11.52 13.48
C PHE A 37 1.26 10.90 14.67
N LYS A 38 2.28 11.59 15.21
CA LYS A 38 3.15 11.08 16.30
C LYS A 38 3.73 9.69 15.98
N SER A 39 4.01 9.43 14.69
CA SER A 39 4.44 8.14 14.17
C SER A 39 5.95 7.88 14.27
N GLY A 40 6.68 8.67 15.07
CA GLY A 40 8.14 8.65 15.15
C GLY A 40 8.79 7.46 15.85
N SER A 41 8.00 6.48 16.31
CA SER A 41 8.53 5.34 17.08
C SER A 41 8.86 4.08 16.25
N ALA A 42 8.38 4.00 15.00
CA ALA A 42 8.68 2.86 14.13
C ALA A 42 9.97 3.11 13.34
N PRO A 43 10.84 2.09 13.22
CA PRO A 43 12.02 2.19 12.38
C PRO A 43 11.65 2.47 10.92
N ARG A 44 12.44 3.30 10.25
CA ARG A 44 12.20 3.63 8.83
C ARG A 44 13.02 2.77 7.88
N ASP A 45 14.20 2.33 8.30
CA ASP A 45 14.97 1.39 7.49
C ASP A 45 14.32 0.00 7.53
N TRP A 46 14.29 -0.65 6.39
CA TRP A 46 13.56 -1.90 6.23
C TRP A 46 14.07 -3.06 7.10
N PRO A 47 15.39 -3.26 7.29
CA PRO A 47 15.88 -4.28 8.20
C PRO A 47 15.41 -4.07 9.65
N SER A 48 15.54 -2.85 10.16
CA SER A 48 15.07 -2.52 11.51
C SER A 48 13.55 -2.60 11.62
N GLN A 49 12.81 -2.28 10.56
CA GLN A 49 11.35 -2.44 10.52
C GLN A 49 10.97 -3.92 10.60
N ALA A 50 11.62 -4.80 9.87
CA ALA A 50 11.38 -6.23 9.95
C ALA A 50 11.66 -6.78 11.37
N GLU A 51 12.76 -6.38 11.98
CA GLU A 51 13.09 -6.79 13.34
C GLU A 51 12.12 -6.21 14.38
N TYR A 52 11.64 -4.98 14.20
CA TYR A 52 10.61 -4.38 15.04
C TYR A 52 9.34 -5.22 15.09
N TYR A 53 8.87 -5.71 13.94
CA TYR A 53 7.69 -6.57 13.84
C TYR A 53 7.99 -7.97 14.39
N ARG A 54 9.11 -8.55 14.06
CA ARG A 54 9.51 -9.91 14.49
C ARG A 54 9.65 -10.00 16.00
N SER A 55 10.38 -9.07 16.63
CA SER A 55 10.59 -9.07 18.09
C SER A 55 9.30 -8.94 18.90
N ARG A 56 8.25 -8.39 18.29
CA ARG A 56 6.91 -8.27 18.89
C ARG A 56 5.95 -9.38 18.51
N ARG A 57 6.41 -10.31 17.68
CA ARG A 57 5.56 -11.38 17.12
C ARG A 57 4.34 -10.82 16.38
N ILE A 58 4.54 -9.76 15.61
CA ILE A 58 3.50 -9.13 14.80
C ILE A 58 3.77 -9.48 13.33
N GLY A 59 2.81 -10.12 12.66
CA GLY A 59 2.83 -10.26 11.22
C GLY A 59 2.30 -8.98 10.56
N CYS A 60 2.65 -8.75 9.28
CA CYS A 60 2.24 -7.53 8.61
C CYS A 60 1.94 -7.70 7.11
N VAL A 61 1.01 -6.88 6.63
CA VAL A 61 0.86 -6.61 5.20
C VAL A 61 1.67 -5.37 4.88
N VAL A 62 2.67 -5.53 4.02
CA VAL A 62 3.53 -4.43 3.58
C VAL A 62 3.19 -4.00 2.18
N PHE A 63 3.23 -2.70 1.93
CA PHE A 63 2.95 -2.10 0.63
C PHE A 63 3.60 -0.72 0.51
N THR A 64 3.62 -0.22 -0.71
CA THR A 64 3.84 1.19 -1.04
C THR A 64 2.53 1.84 -1.47
N VAL A 65 2.54 3.13 -1.76
CA VAL A 65 1.45 3.81 -2.48
C VAL A 65 2.06 4.48 -3.71
N GLU A 66 1.75 3.94 -4.88
CA GLU A 66 2.14 4.56 -6.16
C GLU A 66 1.20 5.74 -6.43
N GLU A 67 1.70 6.96 -6.28
CA GLU A 67 0.94 8.18 -6.47
C GLU A 67 1.80 9.24 -7.17
N THR A 68 1.17 10.22 -7.78
CA THR A 68 1.83 11.29 -8.52
C THR A 68 1.50 12.69 -8.00
N LEU A 69 0.50 12.80 -7.12
CA LEU A 69 -0.03 14.06 -6.62
C LEU A 69 1.03 14.87 -5.84
N THR A 70 1.80 14.20 -5.00
CA THR A 70 2.80 14.86 -4.15
C THR A 70 4.19 14.86 -4.76
N GLY A 71 4.42 14.07 -5.83
CA GLY A 71 5.75 13.85 -6.41
C GLY A 71 6.73 13.16 -5.45
N ARG A 72 6.24 12.58 -4.38
CA ARG A 72 7.03 11.93 -3.35
C ARG A 72 7.62 10.62 -3.87
N PRO A 73 8.91 10.35 -3.65
CA PRO A 73 9.47 9.06 -4.00
C PRO A 73 8.87 7.96 -3.13
N HIS A 74 8.61 6.81 -3.73
CA HIS A 74 8.06 5.64 -3.06
C HIS A 74 8.88 4.38 -3.41
N ALA A 75 8.77 3.36 -2.58
CA ALA A 75 9.32 2.04 -2.88
C ALA A 75 8.62 1.44 -4.11
N THR A 76 9.31 0.68 -4.92
CA THR A 76 8.71 -0.03 -6.05
C THR A 76 7.97 -1.27 -5.59
N ASN A 77 7.00 -1.75 -6.37
CA ASN A 77 6.31 -3.01 -6.09
C ASN A 77 7.27 -4.21 -6.03
N ASP A 78 8.33 -4.21 -6.85
CA ASP A 78 9.33 -5.27 -6.83
C ASP A 78 10.17 -5.22 -5.54
N GLN A 79 10.49 -4.03 -5.02
CA GLN A 79 11.16 -3.87 -3.73
C GLN A 79 10.27 -4.34 -2.56
N VAL A 80 8.98 -4.02 -2.59
CA VAL A 80 8.01 -4.50 -1.59
C VAL A 80 7.91 -6.03 -1.63
N ALA A 81 7.84 -6.60 -2.82
CA ALA A 81 7.81 -8.05 -3.02
C ALA A 81 9.09 -8.73 -2.54
N GLN A 82 10.26 -8.13 -2.80
CA GLN A 82 11.54 -8.61 -2.31
C GLN A 82 11.60 -8.59 -0.78
N PHE A 83 11.23 -7.49 -0.15
CA PHE A 83 11.17 -7.39 1.32
C PHE A 83 10.33 -8.52 1.92
N ALA A 84 9.12 -8.74 1.40
CA ALA A 84 8.26 -9.81 1.89
C ALA A 84 8.83 -11.21 1.61
N ALA A 85 9.58 -11.40 0.54
CA ALA A 85 10.25 -12.66 0.25
C ALA A 85 11.42 -12.95 1.21
N GLU A 86 12.13 -11.92 1.65
CA GLU A 86 13.21 -12.01 2.65
C GLU A 86 12.67 -12.20 4.07
N HIS A 87 11.47 -11.67 4.35
CA HIS A 87 10.83 -11.70 5.67
C HIS A 87 9.50 -12.46 5.67
N ARG A 88 9.46 -13.59 4.96
CA ARG A 88 8.26 -14.42 4.74
C ARG A 88 7.68 -15.07 5.99
N ASP A 89 8.38 -14.99 7.10
CA ASP A 89 7.94 -15.40 8.43
C ASP A 89 6.98 -14.38 9.07
N ILE A 90 7.02 -13.13 8.65
CA ILE A 90 6.20 -12.04 9.22
C ILE A 90 5.48 -11.18 8.17
N ALA A 91 5.94 -11.14 6.90
CA ALA A 91 5.48 -10.16 5.92
C ALA A 91 4.74 -10.78 4.73
N ILE A 92 3.66 -10.11 4.31
CA ILE A 92 2.90 -10.38 3.08
C ILE A 92 2.93 -9.12 2.22
N ALA A 93 3.39 -9.23 0.96
CA ALA A 93 3.42 -8.11 0.04
C ALA A 93 2.05 -7.85 -0.61
N PHE A 94 1.62 -6.59 -0.62
CA PHE A 94 0.61 -6.08 -1.52
C PHE A 94 1.27 -5.07 -2.48
N CYS A 95 0.87 -5.08 -3.75
CA CYS A 95 1.33 -4.04 -4.66
C CYS A 95 0.44 -2.80 -4.58
N SER A 96 0.94 -1.68 -5.09
CA SER A 96 0.14 -0.49 -5.36
C SER A 96 0.37 -0.06 -6.80
N ILE A 97 -0.70 0.15 -7.54
CA ILE A 97 -0.65 0.56 -8.94
C ILE A 97 -1.62 1.72 -9.12
N ASN A 98 -1.12 2.84 -9.63
CA ASN A 98 -1.97 3.98 -9.94
C ASN A 98 -2.90 3.63 -11.12
N PRO A 99 -4.24 3.70 -10.96
CA PRO A 99 -5.18 3.38 -12.04
C PRO A 99 -4.98 4.22 -13.32
N HIS A 100 -4.49 5.44 -13.18
CA HIS A 100 -4.23 6.34 -14.32
C HIS A 100 -3.07 5.87 -15.23
N ARG A 101 -2.30 4.84 -14.82
CA ARG A 101 -1.33 4.18 -15.71
C ARG A 101 -2.00 3.40 -16.84
N GLY A 102 -3.32 3.16 -16.74
CA GLY A 102 -4.10 2.48 -17.77
C GLY A 102 -3.52 1.09 -18.10
N ARG A 103 -3.36 0.80 -19.40
CA ARG A 103 -2.88 -0.52 -19.87
C ARG A 103 -1.55 -0.94 -19.25
N ALA A 104 -0.59 -0.03 -19.12
CA ALA A 104 0.72 -0.36 -18.52
C ALA A 104 0.60 -0.80 -17.05
N GLY A 105 -0.30 -0.18 -16.29
CA GLY A 105 -0.59 -0.59 -14.91
C GLY A 105 -1.24 -1.98 -14.84
N VAL A 106 -2.15 -2.28 -15.76
CA VAL A 106 -2.80 -3.59 -15.85
C VAL A 106 -1.81 -4.71 -16.19
N GLU A 107 -0.91 -4.49 -17.14
CA GLU A 107 0.13 -5.47 -17.48
C GLU A 107 1.09 -5.71 -16.30
N ASP A 108 1.45 -4.66 -15.57
CA ASP A 108 2.27 -4.78 -14.36
C ASP A 108 1.53 -5.57 -13.25
N ALA A 109 0.24 -5.31 -13.06
CA ALA A 109 -0.62 -6.07 -12.15
C ALA A 109 -0.62 -7.57 -12.50
N LYS A 110 -0.85 -7.90 -13.77
CA LYS A 110 -0.83 -9.29 -14.26
C LYS A 110 0.51 -9.97 -14.01
N ARG A 111 1.62 -9.27 -14.29
CA ARG A 111 2.97 -9.77 -14.02
C ARG A 111 3.19 -10.10 -12.55
N LEU A 112 2.83 -9.18 -11.65
CA LEU A 112 2.99 -9.34 -10.21
C LEU A 112 2.11 -10.47 -9.66
N VAL A 113 0.86 -10.56 -10.10
CA VAL A 113 -0.06 -11.64 -9.71
C VAL A 113 0.45 -12.99 -10.22
N ALA A 114 0.81 -13.09 -11.50
CA ALA A 114 1.30 -14.33 -12.12
C ALA A 114 2.58 -14.86 -11.46
N SER A 115 3.47 -13.96 -11.03
CA SER A 115 4.69 -14.35 -10.31
C SER A 115 4.44 -14.87 -8.89
N GLY A 116 3.24 -14.65 -8.33
CA GLY A 116 2.91 -14.93 -6.93
C GLY A 116 3.67 -14.04 -5.94
N ALA A 117 4.26 -12.93 -6.42
CA ALA A 117 5.06 -12.02 -5.60
C ALA A 117 4.21 -11.21 -4.63
N VAL A 118 2.95 -10.96 -4.99
CA VAL A 118 2.01 -10.17 -4.19
C VAL A 118 0.74 -10.96 -3.88
N ARG A 119 0.07 -10.59 -2.79
CA ARG A 119 -1.16 -11.22 -2.30
C ARG A 119 -2.35 -10.25 -2.25
N GLY A 120 -2.23 -9.10 -2.86
CA GLY A 120 -3.30 -8.11 -2.96
C GLY A 120 -2.85 -6.82 -3.61
N LEU A 121 -3.81 -5.94 -3.86
CA LEU A 121 -3.61 -4.61 -4.41
C LEU A 121 -4.03 -3.56 -3.38
N LYS A 122 -3.09 -2.74 -2.95
CA LYS A 122 -3.37 -1.58 -2.11
C LYS A 122 -3.63 -0.36 -3.00
N LEU A 123 -4.80 0.22 -2.84
CA LEU A 123 -5.14 1.50 -3.47
C LEU A 123 -5.34 2.58 -2.42
N HIS A 124 -5.09 3.81 -2.81
CA HIS A 124 -5.31 4.99 -1.98
C HIS A 124 -6.01 6.09 -2.80
N PRO A 125 -7.33 5.97 -3.02
CA PRO A 125 -8.08 6.84 -3.92
C PRO A 125 -7.80 8.33 -3.77
N PRO A 126 -7.71 8.90 -2.55
CA PRO A 126 -7.44 10.33 -2.37
C PRO A 126 -6.12 10.83 -2.98
N VAL A 127 -5.03 10.06 -2.86
CA VAL A 127 -3.71 10.49 -3.37
C VAL A 127 -3.43 9.97 -4.78
N GLN A 128 -4.19 8.98 -5.23
CA GLN A 128 -4.18 8.47 -6.60
C GLN A 128 -5.24 9.14 -7.48
N GLU A 129 -6.00 10.12 -6.95
CA GLU A 129 -6.93 11.00 -7.64
C GLU A 129 -8.04 10.28 -8.43
N PHE A 130 -8.67 9.29 -7.81
CA PHE A 130 -9.83 8.60 -8.38
C PHE A 130 -10.87 8.28 -7.30
N PHE A 131 -12.11 8.00 -7.71
CA PHE A 131 -13.13 7.44 -6.83
C PHE A 131 -13.17 5.91 -6.97
N PRO A 132 -13.50 5.16 -5.89
CA PRO A 132 -13.52 3.69 -5.94
C PRO A 132 -14.43 3.10 -7.03
N ASN A 133 -15.43 3.83 -7.48
CA ASN A 133 -16.35 3.46 -8.55
C ASN A 133 -15.99 4.06 -9.92
N ASP A 134 -14.83 4.68 -10.06
CA ASP A 134 -14.38 5.19 -11.36
C ASP A 134 -13.96 4.04 -12.28
N ARG A 135 -14.40 4.12 -13.54
CA ARG A 135 -14.09 3.12 -14.56
C ARG A 135 -12.61 2.92 -14.82
N VAL A 136 -11.79 3.92 -14.52
CA VAL A 136 -10.32 3.85 -14.67
C VAL A 136 -9.71 2.76 -13.78
N ALA A 137 -10.32 2.43 -12.64
CA ALA A 137 -9.83 1.43 -11.71
C ALA A 137 -10.33 -0.01 -12.02
N TYR A 138 -11.42 -0.16 -12.77
CA TYR A 138 -12.03 -1.47 -13.03
C TYR A 138 -11.08 -2.50 -13.64
N PRO A 139 -10.25 -2.17 -14.64
CA PRO A 139 -9.31 -3.14 -15.20
C PRO A 139 -8.32 -3.71 -14.18
N LEU A 140 -7.96 -2.94 -13.15
CA LEU A 140 -7.14 -3.44 -12.04
C LEU A 140 -7.98 -4.36 -11.12
N TYR A 141 -9.23 -3.97 -10.81
CA TYR A 141 -10.11 -4.80 -10.00
C TYR A 141 -10.34 -6.17 -10.64
N GLU A 142 -10.54 -6.23 -11.94
CA GLU A 142 -10.72 -7.46 -12.69
C GLU A 142 -9.52 -8.41 -12.52
N VAL A 143 -8.29 -7.93 -12.69
CA VAL A 143 -7.06 -8.74 -12.51
C VAL A 143 -7.01 -9.38 -11.11
N PHE A 144 -7.32 -8.61 -10.06
CA PHE A 144 -7.25 -9.12 -8.69
C PHE A 144 -8.46 -9.98 -8.32
N ALA A 145 -9.65 -9.67 -8.85
CA ALA A 145 -10.85 -10.49 -8.67
C ALA A 145 -10.71 -11.86 -9.33
N GLU A 146 -10.21 -11.94 -10.56
CA GLU A 146 -9.92 -13.21 -11.24
C GLU A 146 -8.91 -14.06 -10.47
N ALA A 147 -7.89 -13.42 -9.89
CA ALA A 147 -6.90 -14.07 -9.04
C ALA A 147 -7.42 -14.39 -7.61
N LYS A 148 -8.63 -13.98 -7.26
CA LYS A 148 -9.22 -14.08 -5.90
C LYS A 148 -8.37 -13.43 -4.83
N LEU A 149 -7.76 -12.28 -5.15
CA LEU A 149 -6.91 -11.50 -4.26
C LEU A 149 -7.63 -10.23 -3.78
N PRO A 150 -7.43 -9.82 -2.52
CA PRO A 150 -8.09 -8.66 -1.94
C PRO A 150 -7.57 -7.32 -2.51
N VAL A 151 -8.46 -6.31 -2.49
CA VAL A 151 -8.16 -4.93 -2.90
C VAL A 151 -8.56 -3.98 -1.77
N PRO A 152 -7.77 -3.87 -0.69
CA PRO A 152 -8.03 -2.89 0.37
C PRO A 152 -7.75 -1.47 -0.10
N MET A 153 -8.63 -0.56 0.29
CA MET A 153 -8.46 0.87 0.05
C MET A 153 -9.02 1.68 1.22
N PRO A 154 -8.26 2.66 1.75
CA PRO A 154 -8.81 3.58 2.73
C PRO A 154 -9.74 4.59 2.02
N LEU A 155 -10.87 4.86 2.62
CA LEU A 155 -11.84 5.84 2.14
C LEU A 155 -11.85 7.06 3.08
N TRP A 156 -10.72 7.80 3.13
CA TRP A 156 -10.63 9.03 3.91
C TRP A 156 -11.00 10.22 3.04
N PRO A 157 -11.68 11.24 3.58
CA PRO A 157 -11.83 12.49 2.87
C PRO A 157 -10.46 13.11 2.58
N VAL A 158 -10.26 13.60 1.36
CA VAL A 158 -9.02 14.26 0.95
C VAL A 158 -8.85 15.55 1.74
N TRP A 159 -7.78 15.67 2.51
CA TRP A 159 -7.35 16.94 3.02
C TRP A 159 -6.72 17.73 1.85
N LYS A 160 -7.49 18.62 1.24
CA LYS A 160 -6.88 19.61 0.35
C LYS A 160 -6.12 20.61 1.20
N SER A 161 -4.88 20.89 0.84
CA SER A 161 -3.97 21.84 1.50
C SER A 161 -4.50 23.31 1.56
N THR A 162 -5.71 23.53 1.07
CA THR A 162 -6.42 24.83 1.10
C THR A 162 -7.30 25.03 2.34
N GLY A 163 -7.22 24.16 3.35
CA GLY A 163 -7.92 24.37 4.63
C GLY A 163 -9.45 24.21 4.60
N SER A 164 -10.05 23.80 3.49
CA SER A 164 -11.48 23.57 3.40
C SER A 164 -11.82 22.11 3.19
N PHE A 165 -12.66 21.54 4.04
CA PHE A 165 -13.30 20.25 3.79
C PHE A 165 -14.23 20.39 2.58
N ALA A 166 -13.84 19.82 1.44
CA ALA A 166 -14.79 19.62 0.37
C ALA A 166 -15.71 18.45 0.78
N SER A 167 -16.88 18.75 1.25
CA SER A 167 -17.96 17.78 1.41
C SER A 167 -18.23 17.18 0.03
N ALA A 168 -17.91 15.89 -0.14
CA ALA A 168 -18.34 15.17 -1.32
C ALA A 168 -19.88 15.14 -1.31
N LYS A 169 -20.50 15.98 -2.12
CA LYS A 169 -21.92 15.85 -2.42
C LYS A 169 -22.11 14.57 -3.22
N THR A 170 -22.56 13.52 -2.54
CA THR A 170 -23.12 12.35 -3.19
C THR A 170 -24.39 12.74 -3.90
N SER A 171 -24.30 13.12 -5.18
CA SER A 171 -25.45 13.18 -6.05
C SER A 171 -25.74 11.77 -6.56
N TYR A 172 -26.49 10.99 -5.81
CA TYR A 172 -27.21 9.86 -6.36
C TYR A 172 -28.40 10.43 -7.14
N SER A 173 -28.30 10.52 -8.46
CA SER A 173 -29.45 10.57 -9.34
C SER A 173 -29.78 9.15 -9.75
N GLY A 174 -31.01 8.71 -9.40
CA GLY A 174 -31.58 7.41 -9.69
C GLY A 174 -31.75 7.11 -11.18
#